data_3e6cfdc8239599c3263aa9f29b073686
#
_entry.id   3e6cfdc8239599c3263aa9f29b073686
#
_cell.length_a   1.000
_cell.length_b   1.000
_cell.length_c   1.000
_cell.angle_alpha   90.00
_cell.angle_beta   90.00
_cell.angle_gamma   90.00
#
_symmetry.space_group_name_H-M   'P 1'
#
loop_
_entity.id
_entity.type
_entity.pdbx_description
1 polymer ?
#
loop_
_entity_poly.entity_id
_entity_poly.type
_entity_poly.pdbx_seq_one_letter_code
_entity_poly.pdbx_strand_id
1 'polypeptide(L)'
;LVLLISVSGYSSNQYLSQRRYTAQLKEESRLRLEEKNKEIVDSINYAKRIQDAMMTSEAYRKSVIPKSFTFFKPKDVVSGDFYWVYKDQEENIFFTVADCTGHGVPGAFMSMIGTSLLNEIIVEKGIKDTNKILDEMRKQIIKSLNQDTEDDQKDGMDISICKLNMKKKTLEFSGAHNPL
;
A
#
# COMPACT_ATOMS: atom_id res chain seq x y z
N LEU A 1 17.92 67.21 20.80
CA LEU A 1 16.74 66.78 20.01
C LEU A 1 17.14 66.01 18.76
N VAL A 2 18.10 66.50 17.98
CA VAL A 2 18.59 65.87 16.72
C VAL A 2 19.21 64.49 16.97
N LEU A 3 19.96 64.26 18.05
CA LEU A 3 20.55 62.96 18.43
C LEU A 3 19.49 61.92 18.78
N LEU A 4 18.41 62.28 19.45
CA LEU A 4 17.30 61.36 19.79
C LEU A 4 16.52 60.90 18.56
N ILE A 5 16.33 61.78 17.57
CA ILE A 5 15.65 61.41 16.31
C ILE A 5 16.52 60.48 15.46
N SER A 6 17.84 60.66 15.42
CA SER A 6 18.76 59.78 14.69
C SER A 6 18.85 58.37 15.29
N VAL A 7 18.85 58.22 16.61
CA VAL A 7 18.87 56.93 17.30
C VAL A 7 17.54 56.20 17.09
N SER A 8 16.41 56.88 17.17
CA SER A 8 15.08 56.30 16.90
C SER A 8 14.95 55.82 15.46
N GLY A 9 15.41 56.59 14.48
CA GLY A 9 15.41 56.22 13.08
C GLY A 9 16.29 55.01 12.77
N TYR A 10 17.47 54.93 13.38
CA TYR A 10 18.37 53.78 13.25
C TYR A 10 17.78 52.49 13.83
N SER A 11 17.20 52.54 15.01
CA SER A 11 16.51 51.42 15.65
C SER A 11 15.31 50.91 14.84
N SER A 12 14.50 51.85 14.30
CA SER A 12 13.35 51.49 13.46
C SER A 12 13.79 50.83 12.13
N ASN A 13 14.87 51.29 11.55
CA ASN A 13 15.38 50.71 10.28
C ASN A 13 15.99 49.34 10.50
N GLN A 14 16.69 49.10 11.61
CA GLN A 14 17.14 47.76 11.98
C GLN A 14 15.98 46.81 12.21
N TYR A 15 14.94 47.22 12.91
CA TYR A 15 13.75 46.41 13.14
C TYR A 15 13.05 46.00 11.84
N LEU A 16 12.88 46.96 10.90
CA LEU A 16 12.27 46.69 9.60
C LEU A 16 13.14 45.76 8.73
N SER A 17 14.46 45.94 8.73
CA SER A 17 15.37 45.03 8.00
C SER A 17 15.35 43.62 8.57
N GLN A 18 15.30 43.46 9.87
CA GLN A 18 15.20 42.15 10.53
C GLN A 18 13.85 41.47 10.22
N ARG A 19 12.75 42.22 10.21
CA ARG A 19 11.45 41.67 9.81
C ARG A 19 11.43 41.22 8.34
N ARG A 20 12.04 41.96 7.44
CA ARG A 20 12.16 41.58 6.02
C ARG A 20 12.99 40.31 5.87
N TYR A 21 14.13 40.24 6.55
CA TYR A 21 14.99 39.06 6.53
C TYR A 21 14.27 37.80 7.04
N THR A 22 13.57 37.90 8.19
CA THR A 22 12.79 36.76 8.72
C THR A 22 11.63 36.38 7.80
N ALA A 23 10.98 37.31 7.14
CA ALA A 23 9.94 37.04 6.15
C ALA A 23 10.49 36.30 4.92
N GLN A 24 11.67 36.73 4.43
CA GLN A 24 12.34 36.04 3.31
C GLN A 24 12.72 34.59 3.67
N LEU A 25 13.30 34.37 4.86
CA LEU A 25 13.64 33.02 5.31
C LEU A 25 12.40 32.12 5.43
N LYS A 26 11.29 32.64 5.95
CA LYS A 26 10.03 31.91 6.02
C LYS A 26 9.50 31.52 4.65
N GLU A 27 9.55 32.44 3.70
CA GLU A 27 9.09 32.20 2.33
C GLU A 27 9.97 31.15 1.62
N GLU A 28 11.28 31.27 1.75
CA GLU A 28 12.22 30.29 1.22
C GLU A 28 12.00 28.90 1.81
N SER A 29 11.81 28.82 3.14
CA SER A 29 11.49 27.55 3.82
C SER A 29 10.16 26.97 3.34
N ARG A 30 9.14 27.81 3.12
CA ARG A 30 7.84 27.38 2.59
C ARG A 30 7.98 26.79 1.19
N LEU A 31 8.67 27.48 0.30
CA LEU A 31 8.89 27.02 -1.07
C LEU A 31 9.65 25.69 -1.12
N ARG A 32 10.70 25.54 -0.29
CA ARG A 32 11.44 24.27 -0.17
C ARG A 32 10.54 23.14 0.32
N LEU A 33 9.67 23.42 1.29
CA LEU A 33 8.74 22.43 1.81
C LEU A 33 7.71 22.01 0.75
N GLU A 34 7.18 22.96 0.00
CA GLU A 34 6.26 22.69 -1.11
C GLU A 34 6.91 21.84 -2.20
N GLU A 35 8.17 22.15 -2.57
CA GLU A 35 8.93 21.36 -3.53
C GLU A 35 9.15 19.93 -3.03
N LYS A 36 9.60 19.75 -1.78
CA LYS A 36 9.78 18.41 -1.19
C LYS A 36 8.47 17.63 -1.07
N ASN A 37 7.39 18.28 -0.68
CA ASN A 37 6.08 17.63 -0.65
C ASN A 37 5.64 17.15 -2.04
N LYS A 38 5.87 17.96 -3.07
CA LYS A 38 5.58 17.57 -4.46
C LYS A 38 6.39 16.34 -4.88
N GLU A 39 7.69 16.31 -4.63
CA GLU A 39 8.56 15.16 -4.93
C GLU A 39 8.05 13.88 -4.24
N ILE A 40 7.65 13.97 -2.97
CA ILE A 40 7.10 12.85 -2.21
C ILE A 40 5.79 12.35 -2.82
N VAL A 41 4.87 13.27 -3.12
CA VAL A 41 3.57 12.93 -3.72
C VAL A 41 3.75 12.29 -5.09
N ASP A 42 4.65 12.80 -5.92
CA ASP A 42 4.96 12.23 -7.23
C ASP A 42 5.53 10.81 -7.11
N SER A 43 6.40 10.56 -6.11
CA SER A 43 6.94 9.23 -5.81
C SER A 43 5.86 8.25 -5.35
N ILE A 44 4.92 8.69 -4.50
CA ILE A 44 3.81 7.85 -4.04
C ILE A 44 2.84 7.55 -5.19
N ASN A 45 2.57 8.51 -6.07
CA ASN A 45 1.75 8.30 -7.27
C ASN A 45 2.40 7.30 -8.23
N TYR A 46 3.73 7.29 -8.30
CA TYR A 46 4.45 6.28 -9.07
C TYR A 46 4.30 4.88 -8.45
N ALA A 47 4.48 4.76 -7.12
CA ALA A 47 4.26 3.51 -6.39
C ALA A 47 2.83 2.99 -6.59
N LYS A 48 1.81 3.88 -6.59
CA LYS A 48 0.43 3.50 -6.89
C LYS A 48 0.29 2.86 -8.27
N ARG A 49 0.91 3.42 -9.29
CA ARG A 49 0.85 2.83 -10.65
C ARG A 49 1.43 1.42 -10.71
N ILE A 50 2.51 1.17 -9.95
CA ILE A 50 3.10 -0.17 -9.84
C ILE A 50 2.11 -1.11 -9.12
N GLN A 51 1.56 -0.69 -8.00
CA GLN A 51 0.60 -1.47 -7.23
C GLN A 51 -0.64 -1.80 -8.08
N ASP A 52 -1.23 -0.81 -8.76
CA ASP A 52 -2.40 -1.00 -9.64
C ASP A 52 -2.10 -2.01 -10.77
N ALA A 53 -0.87 -2.03 -11.30
CA ALA A 53 -0.46 -2.98 -12.34
C ALA A 53 -0.29 -4.42 -11.81
N MET A 54 -0.01 -4.60 -10.52
CA MET A 54 0.10 -5.92 -9.88
C MET A 54 -1.24 -6.47 -9.42
N MET A 55 -2.24 -5.62 -9.20
CA MET A 55 -3.57 -6.03 -8.81
C MET A 55 -4.37 -6.61 -9.97
N THR A 56 -5.33 -7.47 -9.67
CA THR A 56 -6.25 -8.00 -10.68
C THR A 56 -7.05 -6.88 -11.35
N SER A 57 -6.95 -6.76 -12.66
CA SER A 57 -7.73 -5.76 -13.39
C SER A 57 -9.23 -6.06 -13.36
N GLU A 58 -10.06 -5.02 -13.34
CA GLU A 58 -11.52 -5.17 -13.35
C GLU A 58 -12.01 -5.93 -14.60
N ALA A 59 -11.37 -5.71 -15.74
CA ALA A 59 -11.69 -6.38 -16.98
C ALA A 59 -11.47 -7.90 -16.87
N TYR A 60 -10.32 -8.32 -16.31
CA TYR A 60 -10.03 -9.74 -16.09
C TYR A 60 -11.00 -10.34 -15.05
N ARG A 61 -11.22 -9.67 -13.90
CA ARG A 61 -12.19 -10.14 -12.91
C ARG A 61 -13.57 -10.37 -13.51
N LYS A 62 -14.09 -9.40 -14.29
CA LYS A 62 -15.40 -9.52 -14.97
C LYS A 62 -15.44 -10.65 -15.98
N SER A 63 -14.33 -10.95 -16.65
CA SER A 63 -14.26 -12.08 -17.59
C SER A 63 -14.31 -13.43 -16.89
N VAL A 64 -13.76 -13.52 -15.66
CA VAL A 64 -13.69 -14.74 -14.86
C VAL A 64 -14.92 -14.92 -13.97
N ILE A 65 -15.38 -13.86 -13.32
CA ILE A 65 -16.56 -13.86 -12.44
C ILE A 65 -17.50 -12.71 -12.86
N PRO A 66 -18.31 -12.91 -13.91
CA PRO A 66 -19.12 -11.83 -14.48
C PRO A 66 -20.14 -11.21 -13.52
N LYS A 67 -20.72 -12.04 -12.63
CA LYS A 67 -21.73 -11.62 -11.65
C LYS A 67 -21.09 -11.29 -10.30
N SER A 68 -20.08 -10.42 -10.32
CA SER A 68 -19.40 -9.95 -9.11
C SER A 68 -19.10 -8.46 -9.20
N PHE A 69 -18.89 -7.84 -8.05
CA PHE A 69 -18.36 -6.49 -7.96
C PHE A 69 -17.25 -6.45 -6.91
N THR A 70 -16.35 -5.49 -7.02
CA THR A 70 -15.34 -5.20 -6.02
C THR A 70 -15.61 -3.83 -5.42
N PHE A 71 -15.75 -3.76 -4.11
CA PHE A 71 -15.74 -2.50 -3.38
C PHE A 71 -14.35 -2.31 -2.79
N PHE A 72 -13.59 -1.37 -3.35
CA PHE A 72 -12.22 -1.11 -2.95
C PHE A 72 -12.03 0.40 -2.77
N LYS A 73 -11.78 0.82 -1.53
CA LYS A 73 -11.63 2.23 -1.17
C LYS A 73 -10.43 2.39 -0.23
N PRO A 74 -9.22 2.51 -0.77
CA PRO A 74 -8.03 2.74 0.04
C PRO A 74 -8.14 4.00 0.91
N LYS A 75 -7.53 3.97 2.09
CA LYS A 75 -7.43 5.13 2.99
C LYS A 75 -6.45 6.17 2.44
N ASP A 76 -5.33 5.72 1.89
CA ASP A 76 -4.24 6.54 1.37
C ASP A 76 -4.14 6.40 -0.17
N VAL A 77 -3.15 7.04 -0.77
CA VAL A 77 -2.90 6.94 -2.22
C VAL A 77 -2.60 5.51 -2.64
N VAL A 78 -1.87 4.74 -1.81
CA VAL A 78 -1.59 3.32 -1.95
C VAL A 78 -2.25 2.53 -0.82
N SER A 79 -2.44 1.22 -0.97
CA SER A 79 -3.23 0.40 -0.05
C SER A 79 -2.46 -0.79 0.53
N GLY A 80 -2.70 -1.07 1.82
CA GLY A 80 -2.38 -2.35 2.43
C GLY A 80 -3.36 -3.45 2.01
N ASP A 81 -4.63 -3.10 1.84
CA ASP A 81 -5.64 -4.03 1.35
C ASP A 81 -5.41 -4.36 -0.11
N PHE A 82 -5.74 -5.59 -0.48
CA PHE A 82 -5.76 -5.99 -1.88
C PHE A 82 -6.78 -7.09 -2.14
N TYR A 83 -7.13 -7.27 -3.41
CA TYR A 83 -7.87 -8.41 -3.93
C TYR A 83 -7.13 -9.01 -5.11
N TRP A 84 -7.31 -10.33 -5.30
CA TRP A 84 -6.67 -11.06 -6.37
C TRP A 84 -7.60 -12.14 -6.91
N VAL A 85 -7.60 -12.35 -8.23
CA VAL A 85 -8.41 -13.36 -8.90
C VAL A 85 -7.56 -14.08 -9.94
N TYR A 86 -7.71 -15.39 -10.02
CA TYR A 86 -7.04 -16.21 -11.02
C TYR A 86 -7.93 -17.39 -11.42
N LYS A 87 -7.95 -17.73 -12.71
CA LYS A 87 -8.63 -18.91 -13.23
C LYS A 87 -7.59 -19.85 -13.82
N ASP A 88 -7.56 -21.12 -13.34
CA ASP A 88 -6.66 -22.14 -13.84
C ASP A 88 -7.23 -22.87 -15.07
N GLN A 89 -6.42 -23.75 -15.66
CA GLN A 89 -6.80 -24.56 -16.81
C GLN A 89 -7.87 -25.63 -16.50
N GLU A 90 -8.06 -26.00 -15.24
CA GLU A 90 -9.07 -26.97 -14.76
C GLU A 90 -10.41 -26.30 -14.45
N GLU A 91 -10.58 -25.02 -14.79
CA GLU A 91 -11.79 -24.22 -14.52
C GLU A 91 -11.98 -23.90 -13.03
N ASN A 92 -10.95 -24.03 -12.18
CA ASN A 92 -11.00 -23.53 -10.83
C ASN A 92 -10.73 -22.02 -10.85
N ILE A 93 -11.56 -21.30 -10.12
CA ILE A 93 -11.42 -19.86 -9.93
C ILE A 93 -10.96 -19.63 -8.50
N PHE A 94 -9.77 -19.08 -8.35
CA PHE A 94 -9.23 -18.62 -7.09
C PHE A 94 -9.53 -17.14 -6.92
N PHE A 95 -10.00 -16.74 -5.77
CA PHE A 95 -10.16 -15.33 -5.43
C PHE A 95 -9.85 -15.11 -3.94
N THR A 96 -9.26 -13.98 -3.65
CA THR A 96 -8.85 -13.59 -2.31
C THR A 96 -9.11 -12.14 -2.04
N VAL A 97 -9.30 -11.82 -0.78
CA VAL A 97 -9.22 -10.48 -0.21
C VAL A 97 -8.30 -10.54 1.00
N ALA A 98 -7.48 -9.51 1.16
CA ALA A 98 -6.53 -9.41 2.25
C ALA A 98 -6.43 -7.99 2.77
N ASP A 99 -6.23 -7.87 4.09
CA ASP A 99 -5.91 -6.66 4.83
C ASP A 99 -4.52 -6.84 5.44
N CYS A 100 -3.55 -6.06 4.98
CA CYS A 100 -2.16 -6.18 5.41
C CYS A 100 -1.87 -5.26 6.60
N THR A 101 -0.91 -5.67 7.43
CA THR A 101 -0.38 -4.83 8.50
C THR A 101 0.12 -3.49 7.94
N GLY A 102 -0.34 -2.39 8.54
CA GLY A 102 0.05 -1.04 8.19
C GLY A 102 -0.75 -0.43 7.03
N HIS A 103 -0.59 0.87 6.84
CA HIS A 103 -1.26 1.63 5.78
C HIS A 103 -0.24 2.52 5.05
N GLY A 104 -0.67 3.16 3.96
CA GLY A 104 0.23 3.94 3.11
C GLY A 104 1.33 3.07 2.48
N VAL A 105 2.54 3.58 2.40
CA VAL A 105 3.66 2.93 1.71
C VAL A 105 4.05 1.57 2.32
N PRO A 106 4.20 1.41 3.65
CA PRO A 106 4.48 0.10 4.23
C PRO A 106 3.43 -0.96 3.90
N GLY A 107 2.14 -0.64 4.07
CA GLY A 107 1.05 -1.54 3.69
C GLY A 107 1.06 -1.90 2.21
N ALA A 108 1.38 -0.94 1.34
CA ALA A 108 1.50 -1.19 -0.10
C ALA A 108 2.61 -2.21 -0.43
N PHE A 109 3.75 -2.17 0.25
CA PHE A 109 4.77 -3.21 0.08
C PHE A 109 4.24 -4.58 0.50
N MET A 110 3.53 -4.67 1.61
CA MET A 110 2.93 -5.93 2.06
C MET A 110 1.91 -6.48 1.06
N SER A 111 1.03 -5.65 0.51
CA SER A 111 0.06 -6.08 -0.50
C SER A 111 0.72 -6.55 -1.80
N MET A 112 1.82 -5.92 -2.22
CA MET A 112 2.62 -6.34 -3.38
C MET A 112 3.31 -7.69 -3.13
N ILE A 113 3.87 -7.90 -1.93
CA ILE A 113 4.43 -9.20 -1.51
C ILE A 113 3.33 -10.26 -1.55
N GLY A 114 2.16 -10.00 -0.94
CA GLY A 114 1.03 -10.92 -0.94
C GLY A 114 0.59 -11.34 -2.33
N THR A 115 0.42 -10.37 -3.23
CA THR A 115 0.05 -10.62 -4.64
C THR A 115 1.13 -11.44 -5.37
N SER A 116 2.40 -11.12 -5.16
CA SER A 116 3.52 -11.86 -5.76
C SER A 116 3.56 -13.31 -5.27
N LEU A 117 3.37 -13.53 -3.97
CA LEU A 117 3.33 -14.87 -3.38
C LEU A 117 2.15 -15.70 -3.88
N LEU A 118 0.97 -15.11 -4.06
CA LEU A 118 -0.17 -15.82 -4.66
C LEU A 118 0.13 -16.28 -6.08
N ASN A 119 0.76 -15.45 -6.90
CA ASN A 119 1.17 -15.83 -8.24
C ASN A 119 2.20 -16.97 -8.21
N GLU A 120 3.24 -16.87 -7.37
CA GLU A 120 4.25 -17.91 -7.24
C GLU A 120 3.64 -19.24 -6.78
N ILE A 121 2.81 -19.21 -5.71
CA ILE A 121 2.29 -20.42 -5.07
C ILE A 121 1.23 -21.10 -5.94
N ILE A 122 0.28 -20.34 -6.48
CA ILE A 122 -0.86 -20.89 -7.20
C ILE A 122 -0.54 -21.08 -8.68
N VAL A 123 0.06 -20.07 -9.33
CA VAL A 123 0.25 -20.09 -10.78
C VAL A 123 1.52 -20.87 -11.15
N GLU A 124 2.65 -20.61 -10.48
CA GLU A 124 3.93 -21.23 -10.83
C GLU A 124 4.12 -22.60 -10.18
N LYS A 125 3.93 -22.71 -8.85
CA LYS A 125 4.07 -23.98 -8.12
C LYS A 125 2.86 -24.91 -8.25
N GLY A 126 1.70 -24.38 -8.69
CA GLY A 126 0.49 -25.17 -8.89
C GLY A 126 -0.14 -25.73 -7.61
N ILE A 127 0.09 -25.07 -6.46
CA ILE A 127 -0.56 -25.46 -5.20
C ILE A 127 -2.02 -25.01 -5.26
N LYS A 128 -2.96 -25.96 -5.11
CA LYS A 128 -4.40 -25.72 -5.32
C LYS A 128 -5.26 -25.87 -4.07
N ASP A 129 -4.74 -26.44 -2.99
CA ASP A 129 -5.46 -26.60 -1.74
C ASP A 129 -5.41 -25.29 -0.96
N THR A 130 -6.54 -24.68 -0.64
CA THR A 130 -6.61 -23.33 -0.05
C THR A 130 -5.85 -23.22 1.27
N ASN A 131 -5.92 -24.25 2.12
CA ASN A 131 -5.16 -24.27 3.38
C ASN A 131 -3.65 -24.33 3.15
N LYS A 132 -3.18 -25.14 2.19
CA LYS A 132 -1.74 -25.25 1.86
C LYS A 132 -1.20 -23.95 1.25
N ILE A 133 -2.04 -23.23 0.48
CA ILE A 133 -1.68 -21.91 -0.05
C ILE A 133 -1.38 -20.96 1.11
N LEU A 134 -2.27 -20.86 2.10
CA LEU A 134 -2.07 -19.98 3.26
C LEU A 134 -0.86 -20.41 4.12
N ASP A 135 -0.66 -21.71 4.32
CA ASP A 135 0.52 -22.22 5.04
C ASP A 135 1.83 -21.86 4.34
N GLU A 136 1.87 -21.96 3.02
CA GLU A 136 3.04 -21.61 2.23
C GLU A 136 3.25 -20.10 2.20
N MET A 137 2.20 -19.30 2.05
CA MET A 137 2.27 -17.84 2.16
C MET A 137 2.87 -17.41 3.49
N ARG A 138 2.39 -17.96 4.61
CA ARG A 138 2.91 -17.65 5.94
C ARG A 138 4.40 -17.95 6.04
N LYS A 139 4.86 -19.14 5.59
CA LYS A 139 6.28 -19.51 5.60
C LYS A 139 7.13 -18.53 4.81
N GLN A 140 6.65 -18.14 3.62
CA GLN A 140 7.41 -17.25 2.75
C GLN A 140 7.45 -15.82 3.26
N ILE A 141 6.37 -15.30 3.86
CA ILE A 141 6.34 -13.98 4.50
C ILE A 141 7.37 -13.94 5.64
N ILE A 142 7.34 -14.89 6.56
CA ILE A 142 8.29 -14.97 7.68
C ILE A 142 9.73 -14.97 7.17
N LYS A 143 10.01 -15.81 6.15
CA LYS A 143 11.34 -15.90 5.55
C LYS A 143 11.78 -14.61 4.84
N SER A 144 10.90 -14.00 4.05
CA SER A 144 11.21 -12.81 3.24
C SER A 144 11.44 -11.57 4.10
N LEU A 145 10.78 -11.50 5.25
CA LEU A 145 10.90 -10.37 6.18
C LEU A 145 11.85 -10.66 7.35
N ASN A 146 12.55 -11.82 7.35
CA ASN A 146 13.46 -12.26 8.42
C ASN A 146 12.82 -12.20 9.81
N GLN A 147 11.53 -12.57 9.92
CA GLN A 147 10.74 -12.49 11.16
C GLN A 147 10.95 -13.70 12.09
N ASP A 148 12.10 -14.34 12.03
CA ASP A 148 12.41 -15.53 12.83
C ASP A 148 12.88 -15.18 14.26
N THR A 149 13.10 -13.89 14.57
CA THR A 149 13.57 -13.41 15.87
C THR A 149 12.41 -12.92 16.74
N GLU A 150 12.51 -13.12 18.09
CA GLU A 150 11.42 -12.78 19.02
C GLU A 150 11.17 -11.28 19.18
N ASP A 151 12.14 -10.42 18.84
CA ASP A 151 12.10 -8.97 19.06
C ASP A 151 11.56 -8.17 17.85
N ASP A 152 11.27 -8.80 16.72
CA ASP A 152 10.85 -8.09 15.52
C ASP A 152 9.33 -7.88 15.45
N GLN A 153 8.92 -6.70 15.01
CA GLN A 153 7.54 -6.42 14.66
C GLN A 153 7.09 -7.37 13.56
N LYS A 154 6.06 -8.19 13.85
CA LYS A 154 5.57 -9.21 12.91
C LYS A 154 4.57 -8.57 11.95
N ASP A 155 5.04 -8.23 10.76
CA ASP A 155 4.17 -7.83 9.67
C ASP A 155 3.53 -9.05 9.00
N GLY A 156 2.26 -8.92 8.64
CA GLY A 156 1.47 -10.00 8.08
C GLY A 156 0.24 -9.49 7.34
N MET A 157 -0.73 -10.37 7.20
CA MET A 157 -2.02 -10.01 6.59
C MET A 157 -3.13 -10.92 7.12
N ASP A 158 -4.31 -10.33 7.28
CA ASP A 158 -5.56 -11.03 7.46
C ASP A 158 -6.10 -11.35 6.07
N ILE A 159 -6.20 -12.62 5.72
CA ILE A 159 -6.48 -13.04 4.35
C ILE A 159 -7.51 -14.17 4.31
N SER A 160 -8.40 -14.10 3.34
CA SER A 160 -9.27 -15.20 2.96
C SER A 160 -9.02 -15.60 1.52
N ILE A 161 -9.02 -16.92 1.26
CA ILE A 161 -8.91 -17.46 -0.08
C ILE A 161 -10.02 -18.46 -0.36
N CYS A 162 -10.63 -18.33 -1.52
CA CYS A 162 -11.65 -19.22 -2.06
C CYS A 162 -11.15 -19.87 -3.34
N LYS A 163 -11.51 -21.17 -3.49
CA LYS A 163 -11.41 -21.88 -4.78
C LYS A 163 -12.80 -22.36 -5.19
N LEU A 164 -13.33 -21.78 -6.26
CA LEU A 164 -14.64 -22.07 -6.82
C LEU A 164 -14.48 -22.91 -8.09
N ASN A 165 -15.17 -24.04 -8.16
CA ASN A 165 -15.29 -24.82 -9.40
C ASN A 165 -16.76 -24.86 -9.84
N MET A 166 -17.09 -24.12 -10.88
CA MET A 166 -18.46 -23.96 -11.37
C MET A 166 -19.02 -25.27 -11.96
N LYS A 167 -18.18 -26.10 -12.57
CA LYS A 167 -18.60 -27.39 -13.15
C LYS A 167 -18.95 -28.39 -12.05
N LYS A 168 -18.10 -28.48 -11.03
CA LYS A 168 -18.29 -29.37 -9.88
C LYS A 168 -19.26 -28.80 -8.84
N LYS A 169 -19.60 -27.51 -8.93
CA LYS A 169 -20.42 -26.77 -7.96
C LYS A 169 -19.82 -26.84 -6.54
N THR A 170 -18.51 -26.73 -6.41
CA THR A 170 -17.78 -26.78 -5.15
C THR A 170 -17.14 -25.46 -4.85
N LEU A 171 -17.18 -25.05 -3.59
CA LEU A 171 -16.44 -23.92 -3.04
C LEU A 171 -15.56 -24.44 -1.90
N GLU A 172 -14.27 -24.20 -1.97
CA GLU A 172 -13.31 -24.45 -0.91
C GLU A 172 -12.85 -23.12 -0.35
N PHE A 173 -12.77 -22.98 0.95
CA PHE A 173 -12.43 -21.77 1.66
C PHE A 173 -11.36 -22.02 2.72
N SER A 174 -10.44 -21.09 2.86
CA SER A 174 -9.54 -21.00 4.01
C SER A 174 -9.34 -19.53 4.37
N GLY A 175 -9.28 -19.24 5.67
CA GLY A 175 -9.08 -17.91 6.21
C GLY A 175 -7.99 -17.90 7.28
N ALA A 176 -7.17 -16.86 7.26
CA ALA A 176 -6.26 -16.49 8.33
C ALA A 176 -6.75 -15.14 8.89
N HIS A 177 -7.34 -15.17 10.09
CA HIS A 177 -7.97 -14.03 10.78
C HIS A 177 -9.11 -13.32 10.01
N ASN A 178 -9.43 -13.75 8.81
CA ASN A 178 -10.49 -13.19 7.97
C ASN A 178 -11.54 -14.29 7.69
N PRO A 179 -12.65 -14.36 8.47
CA PRO A 179 -13.68 -15.39 8.33
C PRO A 179 -14.51 -15.17 7.05
N LEU A 180 -15.24 -16.25 6.66
CA LEU A 180 -16.19 -16.22 5.54
C LEU A 180 -17.43 -15.41 5.93
#